data_bba0fcbc565b744db2fc921110d8de4a
#
_entry.id   bba0fcbc565b744db2fc921110d8de4a
#
_cell.length_a   1.000
_cell.length_b   1.000
_cell.length_c   1.000
_cell.angle_alpha   90.00
_cell.angle_beta   90.00
_cell.angle_gamma   90.00
#
_symmetry.space_group_name_H-M   'P 1'
#
loop_
_entity.id
_entity.type
_entity.pdbx_description
1 polymer ?
#
loop_
_entity_poly.entity_id
_entity_poly.type
_entity_poly.pdbx_seq_one_letter_code
_entity_poly.pdbx_strand_id
1 'polypeptide(L)'
;GSNDPFSYMMTIIVLTAMSGTMGVGQIAGMLASQLLFGLLVGAGVAFAASRFLNRYQFYGEGFDTIFIFAVAIISYAFSSLIGGNGYLSTYLTGIILGNQTLKNQKTLVSFFDAFTGLMQILIFFLLGLLAFPSQMPSILLPALAIALFLTFVARPAAVGLLLAPFKTPFRQYLVVSWAGLRGAASIVFAIMAAVSDSYTKNDVFHIVFCVVLFSIILQGSLLPVLAKKCEMIDENADVMKTFTDYTENTQIQFIQLPIGKEHPYIGGEGA
;
A
#
# COMPACT_ATOMS: atom_id res chain seq x y z
N GLY A 1 1.55 -2.75 1.01
CA GLY A 1 0.15 -2.74 1.41
C GLY A 1 -0.24 -3.75 2.50
N SER A 2 0.36 -4.97 2.55
CA SER A 2 0.01 -5.97 3.57
C SER A 2 0.43 -5.58 5.00
N ASN A 3 1.39 -4.68 5.16
CA ASN A 3 1.85 -4.24 6.47
C ASN A 3 0.81 -3.41 7.24
N ASP A 4 0.01 -2.62 6.54
CA ASP A 4 -0.91 -1.66 7.16
C ASP A 4 -2.04 -2.33 7.94
N PRO A 5 -2.70 -3.40 7.42
CA PRO A 5 -3.66 -4.17 8.20
C PRO A 5 -3.09 -4.74 9.50
N PHE A 6 -1.87 -5.29 9.45
CA PHE A 6 -1.21 -5.85 10.63
C PHE A 6 -0.77 -4.76 11.61
N SER A 7 -0.25 -3.63 11.12
CA SER A 7 0.13 -2.49 11.96
C SER A 7 -1.08 -1.91 12.67
N TYR A 8 -2.22 -1.78 11.97
CA TYR A 8 -3.48 -1.38 12.57
C TYR A 8 -3.90 -2.34 13.70
N MET A 9 -3.92 -3.65 13.41
CA MET A 9 -4.26 -4.65 14.41
C MET A 9 -3.36 -4.58 15.64
N MET A 10 -2.04 -4.48 15.46
CA MET A 10 -1.08 -4.37 16.55
C MET A 10 -1.29 -3.09 17.38
N THR A 11 -1.59 -1.96 16.71
CA THR A 11 -1.91 -0.71 17.41
C THR A 11 -3.13 -0.86 18.29
N ILE A 12 -4.22 -1.43 17.78
CA ILE A 12 -5.45 -1.66 18.57
C ILE A 12 -5.19 -2.60 19.75
N ILE A 13 -4.41 -3.67 19.54
CA ILE A 13 -4.06 -4.61 20.61
C ILE A 13 -3.30 -3.89 21.73
N VAL A 14 -2.26 -3.14 21.37
CA VAL A 14 -1.45 -2.44 22.35
C VAL A 14 -2.31 -1.43 23.13
N LEU A 15 -3.13 -0.64 22.47
CA LEU A 15 -4.03 0.32 23.11
C LEU A 15 -5.05 -0.38 24.04
N THR A 16 -5.62 -1.49 23.59
CA THR A 16 -6.56 -2.28 24.41
C THR A 16 -5.85 -2.92 25.62
N ALA A 17 -4.64 -3.43 25.43
CA ALA A 17 -3.86 -3.98 26.53
C ALA A 17 -3.46 -2.90 27.56
N MET A 18 -3.13 -1.69 27.11
CA MET A 18 -2.80 -0.55 27.98
C MET A 18 -3.99 -0.05 28.78
N SER A 19 -5.21 -0.15 28.23
CA SER A 19 -6.44 0.23 28.97
C SER A 19 -6.72 -0.69 30.16
N GLY A 20 -6.11 -1.88 30.20
CA GLY A 20 -6.31 -2.86 31.27
C GLY A 20 -7.74 -3.45 31.37
N THR A 21 -8.59 -3.12 30.41
CA THR A 21 -10.01 -3.47 30.43
C THR A 21 -10.32 -4.88 29.92
N MET A 22 -9.35 -5.50 29.20
CA MET A 22 -9.56 -6.81 28.55
C MET A 22 -8.51 -7.84 28.97
N GLY A 23 -8.99 -9.06 29.21
CA GLY A 23 -8.12 -10.22 29.44
C GLY A 23 -7.51 -10.76 28.14
N VAL A 24 -6.44 -11.56 28.26
CA VAL A 24 -5.72 -12.15 27.12
C VAL A 24 -6.64 -12.91 26.15
N GLY A 25 -7.64 -13.62 26.66
CA GLY A 25 -8.61 -14.35 25.84
C GLY A 25 -9.48 -13.44 24.99
N GLN A 26 -9.87 -12.27 25.52
CA GLN A 26 -10.67 -11.28 24.79
C GLN A 26 -9.85 -10.59 23.70
N ILE A 27 -8.57 -10.30 23.97
CA ILE A 27 -7.64 -9.76 22.97
C ILE A 27 -7.44 -10.78 21.84
N ALA A 28 -7.25 -12.05 22.16
CA ALA A 28 -7.11 -13.10 21.15
C ALA A 28 -8.40 -13.28 20.32
N GLY A 29 -9.59 -13.21 20.97
CA GLY A 29 -10.88 -13.22 20.29
C GLY A 29 -11.06 -12.03 19.33
N MET A 30 -10.66 -10.83 19.76
CA MET A 30 -10.68 -9.61 18.92
C MET A 30 -9.76 -9.76 17.71
N LEU A 31 -8.55 -10.29 17.88
CA LEU A 31 -7.65 -10.59 16.78
C LEU A 31 -8.25 -11.57 15.78
N ALA A 32 -8.80 -12.67 16.29
CA ALA A 32 -9.42 -13.70 15.46
C ALA A 32 -10.62 -13.12 14.68
N SER A 33 -11.46 -12.30 15.32
CA SER A 33 -12.59 -11.65 14.65
C SER A 33 -12.13 -10.65 13.57
N GLN A 34 -11.11 -9.82 13.85
CA GLN A 34 -10.58 -8.88 12.87
C GLN A 34 -10.02 -9.58 11.64
N LEU A 35 -9.29 -10.69 11.84
CA LEU A 35 -8.77 -11.48 10.73
C LEU A 35 -9.91 -12.18 9.97
N LEU A 36 -10.77 -12.90 10.68
CA LEU A 36 -11.82 -13.71 10.06
C LEU A 36 -12.80 -12.85 9.26
N PHE A 37 -13.37 -11.81 9.90
CA PHE A 37 -14.32 -10.94 9.21
C PHE A 37 -13.67 -10.09 8.16
N GLY A 38 -12.40 -9.63 8.37
CA GLY A 38 -11.64 -8.93 7.35
C GLY A 38 -11.46 -9.77 6.07
N LEU A 39 -11.08 -11.03 6.22
CA LEU A 39 -10.91 -11.96 5.09
C LEU A 39 -12.25 -12.33 4.44
N LEU A 40 -13.27 -12.68 5.23
CA LEU A 40 -14.58 -13.09 4.70
C LEU A 40 -15.25 -11.96 3.93
N VAL A 41 -15.27 -10.75 4.49
CA VAL A 41 -15.87 -9.59 3.83
C VAL A 41 -15.09 -9.22 2.59
N GLY A 42 -13.75 -9.17 2.67
CA GLY A 42 -12.90 -8.85 1.52
C GLY A 42 -13.11 -9.81 0.36
N ALA A 43 -13.11 -11.12 0.64
CA ALA A 43 -13.38 -12.13 -0.37
C ALA A 43 -14.83 -12.06 -0.91
N GLY A 44 -15.83 -11.89 -0.04
CA GLY A 44 -17.24 -11.80 -0.42
C GLY A 44 -17.53 -10.58 -1.31
N VAL A 45 -17.03 -9.41 -0.92
CA VAL A 45 -17.17 -8.16 -1.69
C VAL A 45 -16.44 -8.27 -3.02
N ALA A 46 -15.23 -8.81 -3.04
CA ALA A 46 -14.47 -9.02 -4.27
C ALA A 46 -15.21 -9.96 -5.23
N PHE A 47 -15.74 -11.07 -4.71
CA PHE A 47 -16.50 -12.02 -5.53
C PHE A 47 -17.77 -11.38 -6.10
N ALA A 48 -18.53 -10.64 -5.27
CA ALA A 48 -19.73 -9.95 -5.69
C ALA A 48 -19.42 -8.88 -6.77
N ALA A 49 -18.39 -8.07 -6.56
CA ALA A 49 -17.96 -7.04 -7.51
C ALA A 49 -17.47 -7.65 -8.83
N SER A 50 -16.68 -8.71 -8.75
CA SER A 50 -16.21 -9.46 -9.91
C SER A 50 -17.37 -10.04 -10.73
N ARG A 51 -18.31 -10.70 -10.06
CA ARG A 51 -19.52 -11.24 -10.69
C ARG A 51 -20.34 -10.15 -11.36
N PHE A 52 -20.43 -8.98 -10.74
CA PHE A 52 -21.16 -7.84 -11.28
C PHE A 52 -20.47 -7.28 -12.53
N LEU A 53 -19.16 -7.02 -12.47
CA LEU A 53 -18.37 -6.51 -13.61
C LEU A 53 -18.38 -7.47 -14.81
N ASN A 54 -18.37 -8.79 -14.55
CA ASN A 54 -18.42 -9.79 -15.62
C ASN A 54 -19.81 -9.92 -16.26
N ARG A 55 -20.87 -9.56 -15.54
CA ARG A 55 -22.24 -9.68 -16.02
C ARG A 55 -22.76 -8.41 -16.68
N TYR A 56 -22.36 -7.24 -16.18
CA TYR A 56 -22.82 -5.94 -16.64
C TYR A 56 -21.65 -5.16 -17.22
N GLN A 57 -21.81 -4.66 -18.44
CA GLN A 57 -20.84 -3.76 -19.07
C GLN A 57 -21.31 -2.32 -18.88
N PHE A 58 -20.44 -1.50 -18.33
CA PHE A 58 -20.68 -0.07 -18.29
C PHE A 58 -20.35 0.54 -19.67
N TYR A 59 -21.27 1.33 -20.22
CA TYR A 59 -21.10 1.97 -21.51
C TYR A 59 -20.33 3.31 -21.45
N GLY A 60 -20.04 3.83 -20.26
CA GLY A 60 -19.36 5.10 -20.08
C GLY A 60 -17.90 4.93 -19.64
N GLU A 61 -17.00 5.69 -20.26
CA GLU A 61 -15.61 5.74 -19.81
C GLU A 61 -15.52 6.28 -18.36
N GLY A 62 -14.84 5.54 -17.47
CA GLY A 62 -14.62 5.92 -16.07
C GLY A 62 -15.65 5.39 -15.06
N PHE A 63 -16.81 4.88 -15.48
CA PHE A 63 -17.75 4.27 -14.52
C PHE A 63 -17.17 3.05 -13.80
N ASP A 64 -16.38 2.24 -14.50
CA ASP A 64 -15.67 1.09 -13.91
C ASP A 64 -14.77 1.55 -12.75
N THR A 65 -14.10 2.68 -12.92
CA THR A 65 -13.19 3.26 -11.94
C THR A 65 -13.93 3.72 -10.69
N ILE A 66 -15.03 4.45 -10.87
CA ILE A 66 -15.88 4.92 -9.76
C ILE A 66 -16.50 3.73 -9.03
N PHE A 67 -16.94 2.70 -9.77
CA PHE A 67 -17.51 1.49 -9.17
C PHE A 67 -16.48 0.76 -8.30
N ILE A 68 -15.25 0.53 -8.80
CA ILE A 68 -14.21 -0.14 -8.02
C ILE A 68 -13.79 0.71 -6.81
N PHE A 69 -13.76 2.02 -6.93
CA PHE A 69 -13.52 2.91 -5.80
C PHE A 69 -14.64 2.78 -4.73
N ALA A 70 -15.88 2.76 -5.15
CA ALA A 70 -17.01 2.53 -4.24
C ALA A 70 -16.95 1.14 -3.57
N VAL A 71 -16.57 0.10 -4.32
CA VAL A 71 -16.35 -1.26 -3.81
C VAL A 71 -15.27 -1.28 -2.73
N ALA A 72 -14.17 -0.54 -2.92
CA ALA A 72 -13.11 -0.44 -1.91
C ALA A 72 -13.61 0.20 -0.61
N ILE A 73 -14.38 1.30 -0.70
CA ILE A 73 -14.97 1.97 0.47
C ILE A 73 -15.98 1.05 1.17
N ILE A 74 -16.84 0.38 0.42
CA ILE A 74 -17.85 -0.56 0.98
C ILE A 74 -17.14 -1.72 1.68
N SER A 75 -16.10 -2.28 1.08
CA SER A 75 -15.32 -3.36 1.69
C SER A 75 -14.73 -2.95 3.03
N TYR A 76 -14.14 -1.75 3.10
CA TYR A 76 -13.60 -1.18 4.33
C TYR A 76 -14.68 -0.98 5.38
N ALA A 77 -15.74 -0.24 5.02
CA ALA A 77 -16.79 0.16 5.94
C ALA A 77 -17.56 -1.05 6.49
N PHE A 78 -17.96 -1.97 5.62
CA PHE A 78 -18.74 -3.14 6.01
C PHE A 78 -17.94 -4.08 6.92
N SER A 79 -16.66 -4.32 6.61
CA SER A 79 -15.79 -5.11 7.48
C SER A 79 -15.63 -4.46 8.86
N SER A 80 -15.40 -3.15 8.90
CA SER A 80 -15.24 -2.41 10.16
C SER A 80 -16.52 -2.41 11.01
N LEU A 81 -17.70 -2.33 10.38
CA LEU A 81 -19.00 -2.37 11.08
C LEU A 81 -19.25 -3.67 11.83
N ILE A 82 -18.81 -4.80 11.30
CA ILE A 82 -19.00 -6.13 11.92
C ILE A 82 -17.84 -6.56 12.83
N GLY A 83 -16.91 -5.62 13.14
CA GLY A 83 -15.74 -5.90 13.98
C GLY A 83 -14.58 -6.59 13.28
N GLY A 84 -14.57 -6.59 11.95
CA GLY A 84 -13.46 -7.03 11.12
C GLY A 84 -12.45 -5.93 10.87
N ASN A 85 -11.30 -6.28 10.27
CA ASN A 85 -10.29 -5.33 9.85
C ASN A 85 -10.61 -4.79 8.45
N GLY A 86 -11.04 -3.50 8.36
CA GLY A 86 -11.37 -2.85 7.10
C GLY A 86 -10.18 -2.73 6.14
N TYR A 87 -8.97 -2.49 6.67
CA TYR A 87 -7.74 -2.45 5.85
C TYR A 87 -7.46 -3.81 5.19
N LEU A 88 -7.60 -4.89 5.96
CA LEU A 88 -7.40 -6.25 5.44
C LEU A 88 -8.44 -6.61 4.39
N SER A 89 -9.70 -6.24 4.65
CA SER A 89 -10.82 -6.47 3.73
C SER A 89 -10.59 -5.78 2.39
N THR A 90 -10.27 -4.48 2.41
CA THR A 90 -10.02 -3.70 1.19
C THR A 90 -8.77 -4.20 0.45
N TYR A 91 -7.70 -4.54 1.18
CA TYR A 91 -6.48 -5.11 0.60
C TYR A 91 -6.76 -6.42 -0.14
N LEU A 92 -7.51 -7.34 0.49
CA LEU A 92 -7.88 -8.61 -0.13
C LEU A 92 -8.80 -8.40 -1.35
N THR A 93 -9.76 -7.48 -1.23
CA THR A 93 -10.62 -7.09 -2.35
C THR A 93 -9.79 -6.59 -3.54
N GLY A 94 -8.82 -5.73 -3.28
CA GLY A 94 -7.91 -5.21 -4.32
C GLY A 94 -7.08 -6.31 -4.98
N ILE A 95 -6.52 -7.25 -4.21
CA ILE A 95 -5.75 -8.38 -4.76
C ILE A 95 -6.64 -9.26 -5.65
N ILE A 96 -7.83 -9.62 -5.19
CA ILE A 96 -8.71 -10.51 -5.94
C ILE A 96 -9.18 -9.85 -7.24
N LEU A 97 -9.59 -8.58 -7.19
CA LEU A 97 -10.00 -7.83 -8.38
C LEU A 97 -8.83 -7.56 -9.33
N GLY A 98 -7.66 -7.21 -8.79
CA GLY A 98 -6.47 -6.92 -9.59
C GLY A 98 -5.90 -8.15 -10.33
N ASN A 99 -6.18 -9.37 -9.84
CA ASN A 99 -5.81 -10.62 -10.51
C ASN A 99 -6.85 -11.11 -11.54
N GLN A 100 -7.93 -10.34 -11.75
CA GLN A 100 -8.91 -10.67 -12.78
C GLN A 100 -8.65 -9.87 -14.05
N THR A 101 -9.03 -10.44 -15.20
CA THR A 101 -8.99 -9.74 -16.49
C THR A 101 -10.11 -8.71 -16.57
N LEU A 102 -9.84 -7.50 -16.10
CA LEU A 102 -10.77 -6.38 -16.19
C LEU A 102 -10.58 -5.65 -17.51
N LYS A 103 -11.68 -5.25 -18.15
CA LYS A 103 -11.68 -4.68 -19.51
C LYS A 103 -10.84 -3.40 -19.65
N ASN A 104 -10.76 -2.55 -18.61
CA ASN A 104 -10.06 -1.27 -18.61
C ASN A 104 -8.94 -1.21 -17.55
N GLN A 105 -8.22 -2.31 -17.36
CA GLN A 105 -7.25 -2.46 -16.28
C GLN A 105 -6.17 -1.37 -16.27
N LYS A 106 -5.65 -0.97 -17.44
CA LYS A 106 -4.63 0.09 -17.54
C LYS A 106 -5.15 1.43 -17.01
N THR A 107 -6.37 1.80 -17.38
CA THR A 107 -7.02 3.04 -16.90
C THR A 107 -7.24 2.99 -15.40
N LEU A 108 -7.67 1.84 -14.86
CA LEU A 108 -7.85 1.62 -13.43
C LEU A 108 -6.55 1.79 -12.66
N VAL A 109 -5.48 1.12 -13.11
CA VAL A 109 -4.16 1.22 -12.47
C VAL A 109 -3.68 2.66 -12.46
N SER A 110 -3.71 3.34 -13.61
CA SER A 110 -3.28 4.75 -13.71
C SER A 110 -4.09 5.68 -12.81
N PHE A 111 -5.39 5.46 -12.70
CA PHE A 111 -6.24 6.25 -11.80
C PHE A 111 -5.87 6.03 -10.33
N PHE A 112 -5.75 4.77 -9.89
CA PHE A 112 -5.43 4.47 -8.50
C PHE A 112 -4.02 4.91 -8.13
N ASP A 113 -3.05 4.86 -9.03
CA ASP A 113 -1.70 5.38 -8.81
C ASP A 113 -1.73 6.91 -8.62
N ALA A 114 -2.41 7.63 -9.52
CA ALA A 114 -2.56 9.08 -9.40
C ALA A 114 -3.33 9.48 -8.13
N PHE A 115 -4.43 8.79 -7.83
CA PHE A 115 -5.25 9.02 -6.65
C PHE A 115 -4.48 8.75 -5.35
N THR A 116 -3.73 7.64 -5.30
CA THR A 116 -2.88 7.29 -4.16
C THR A 116 -1.81 8.34 -3.93
N GLY A 117 -1.15 8.81 -5.00
CA GLY A 117 -0.16 9.89 -4.92
C GLY A 117 -0.76 11.18 -4.37
N LEU A 118 -1.94 11.59 -4.86
CA LEU A 118 -2.65 12.76 -4.38
C LEU A 118 -3.05 12.63 -2.90
N MET A 119 -3.60 11.49 -2.51
CA MET A 119 -3.96 11.22 -1.11
C MET A 119 -2.73 11.20 -0.20
N GLN A 120 -1.61 10.68 -0.67
CA GLN A 120 -0.36 10.69 0.09
C GLN A 120 0.15 12.12 0.33
N ILE A 121 0.12 12.99 -0.68
CA ILE A 121 0.48 14.40 -0.54
C ILE A 121 -0.46 15.08 0.45
N LEU A 122 -1.78 14.87 0.33
CA LEU A 122 -2.78 15.44 1.20
C LEU A 122 -2.58 15.01 2.66
N ILE A 123 -2.36 13.73 2.90
CA ILE A 123 -2.10 13.19 4.26
C ILE A 123 -0.85 13.84 4.85
N PHE A 124 0.27 13.85 4.13
CA PHE A 124 1.49 14.48 4.65
C PHE A 124 1.34 15.97 4.90
N PHE A 125 0.60 16.67 4.05
CA PHE A 125 0.27 18.09 4.25
C PHE A 125 -0.53 18.30 5.55
N LEU A 126 -1.61 17.54 5.75
CA LEU A 126 -2.44 17.62 6.95
C LEU A 126 -1.63 17.25 8.21
N LEU A 127 -0.80 16.21 8.14
CA LEU A 127 0.06 15.81 9.25
C LEU A 127 1.10 16.88 9.58
N GLY A 128 1.63 17.57 8.56
CA GLY A 128 2.52 18.72 8.75
C GLY A 128 1.85 19.88 9.45
N LEU A 129 0.56 20.15 9.16
CA LEU A 129 -0.23 21.18 9.84
C LEU A 129 -0.51 20.84 11.32
N LEU A 130 -0.62 19.55 11.66
CA LEU A 130 -0.81 19.11 13.05
C LEU A 130 0.48 19.14 13.86
N ALA A 131 1.64 19.19 13.21
CA ALA A 131 2.93 19.17 13.89
C ALA A 131 3.28 20.56 14.44
N PHE A 132 3.63 20.63 15.71
CA PHE A 132 4.08 21.86 16.39
C PHE A 132 5.61 21.94 16.42
N PRO A 133 6.26 22.78 15.60
CA PRO A 133 7.72 22.88 15.56
C PRO A 133 8.38 23.21 16.89
N SER A 134 7.66 23.95 17.76
CA SER A 134 8.16 24.33 19.10
C SER A 134 8.39 23.14 20.04
N GLN A 135 7.71 22.02 19.83
CA GLN A 135 7.85 20.81 20.66
C GLN A 135 8.93 19.86 20.13
N MET A 136 9.34 20.02 18.86
CA MET A 136 10.30 19.12 18.20
C MET A 136 11.70 19.10 18.82
N PRO A 137 12.30 20.23 19.27
CA PRO A 137 13.68 20.20 19.80
C PRO A 137 13.88 19.25 20.98
N SER A 138 12.89 19.13 21.86
CA SER A 138 12.96 18.25 23.05
C SER A 138 12.82 16.76 22.69
N ILE A 139 12.18 16.46 21.55
CA ILE A 139 11.84 15.10 21.12
C ILE A 139 12.78 14.61 20.02
N LEU A 140 13.53 15.52 19.39
CA LEU A 140 14.39 15.21 18.24
C LEU A 140 15.42 14.12 18.55
N LEU A 141 16.09 14.22 19.71
CA LEU A 141 17.14 13.26 20.10
C LEU A 141 16.58 11.85 20.36
N PRO A 142 15.53 11.65 21.17
CA PRO A 142 14.91 10.33 21.33
C PRO A 142 14.30 9.81 20.01
N ALA A 143 13.68 10.65 19.18
CA ALA A 143 13.15 10.23 17.90
C ALA A 143 14.26 9.76 16.94
N LEU A 144 15.39 10.49 16.91
CA LEU A 144 16.55 10.09 16.11
C LEU A 144 17.14 8.76 16.61
N ALA A 145 17.27 8.58 17.92
CA ALA A 145 17.77 7.32 18.50
C ALA A 145 16.85 6.14 18.13
N ILE A 146 15.54 6.32 18.22
CA ILE A 146 14.55 5.31 17.80
C ILE A 146 14.67 5.04 16.31
N ALA A 147 14.76 6.08 15.47
CA ALA A 147 14.87 5.92 14.01
C ALA A 147 16.13 5.13 13.64
N LEU A 148 17.28 5.45 14.23
CA LEU A 148 18.54 4.74 14.00
C LEU A 148 18.48 3.29 14.50
N PHE A 149 17.96 3.06 15.71
CA PHE A 149 17.77 1.71 16.24
C PHE A 149 16.90 0.85 15.31
N LEU A 150 15.77 1.40 14.88
CA LEU A 150 14.84 0.69 14.01
C LEU A 150 15.44 0.41 12.62
N THR A 151 16.27 1.33 12.11
CA THR A 151 16.88 1.19 10.77
C THR A 151 18.08 0.25 10.78
N PHE A 152 18.97 0.36 11.79
CA PHE A 152 20.25 -0.35 11.80
C PHE A 152 20.23 -1.65 12.62
N VAL A 153 19.29 -1.80 13.55
CA VAL A 153 19.21 -2.97 14.42
C VAL A 153 17.96 -3.78 14.20
N ALA A 154 16.79 -3.19 14.44
CA ALA A 154 15.54 -3.95 14.44
C ALA A 154 15.19 -4.50 13.05
N ARG A 155 15.32 -3.68 12.02
CA ARG A 155 14.99 -4.09 10.64
C ARG A 155 15.97 -5.11 10.06
N PRO A 156 17.29 -4.93 10.11
CA PRO A 156 18.23 -5.96 9.71
C PRO A 156 18.05 -7.27 10.46
N ALA A 157 17.84 -7.22 11.78
CA ALA A 157 17.59 -8.42 12.58
C ALA A 157 16.33 -9.17 12.11
N ALA A 158 15.22 -8.45 11.90
CA ALA A 158 13.97 -9.05 11.41
C ALA A 158 14.12 -9.64 10.00
N VAL A 159 14.72 -8.89 9.08
CA VAL A 159 14.95 -9.34 7.69
C VAL A 159 15.92 -10.53 7.68
N GLY A 160 16.98 -10.48 8.49
CA GLY A 160 17.94 -11.58 8.63
C GLY A 160 17.28 -12.85 9.13
N LEU A 161 16.45 -12.76 10.16
CA LEU A 161 15.71 -13.91 10.69
C LEU A 161 14.76 -14.52 9.66
N LEU A 162 14.04 -13.68 8.91
CA LEU A 162 13.06 -14.12 7.91
C LEU A 162 13.71 -14.67 6.64
N LEU A 163 14.82 -14.07 6.20
CA LEU A 163 15.51 -14.49 4.97
C LEU A 163 16.56 -15.59 5.18
N ALA A 164 16.93 -15.89 6.43
CA ALA A 164 17.90 -16.94 6.75
C ALA A 164 17.60 -18.29 6.08
N PRO A 165 16.34 -18.80 6.03
CA PRO A 165 16.00 -20.06 5.39
C PRO A 165 16.23 -20.06 3.87
N PHE A 166 16.17 -18.87 3.23
CA PHE A 166 16.19 -18.73 1.77
C PHE A 166 17.59 -18.55 1.19
N LYS A 167 18.66 -18.57 2.03
CA LYS A 167 20.06 -18.38 1.59
C LYS A 167 20.25 -17.18 0.67
N THR A 168 19.60 -16.06 0.99
CA THR A 168 19.57 -14.85 0.18
C THR A 168 20.96 -14.24 0.08
N PRO A 169 21.40 -13.73 -1.10
CA PRO A 169 22.68 -13.05 -1.23
C PRO A 169 22.73 -11.79 -0.39
N PHE A 170 23.89 -11.51 0.20
CA PHE A 170 24.07 -10.38 1.13
C PHE A 170 23.64 -9.02 0.54
N ARG A 171 23.86 -8.82 -0.76
CA ARG A 171 23.43 -7.58 -1.46
C ARG A 171 21.91 -7.40 -1.41
N GLN A 172 21.15 -8.46 -1.66
CA GLN A 172 19.68 -8.43 -1.58
C GLN A 172 19.21 -8.23 -0.13
N TYR A 173 19.81 -8.92 0.83
CA TYR A 173 19.55 -8.73 2.25
C TYR A 173 19.72 -7.25 2.66
N LEU A 174 20.79 -6.61 2.22
CA LEU A 174 21.12 -5.24 2.57
C LEU A 174 20.10 -4.25 1.99
N VAL A 175 19.70 -4.42 0.71
CA VAL A 175 18.69 -3.57 0.06
C VAL A 175 17.33 -3.75 0.71
N VAL A 176 16.89 -4.99 0.98
CA VAL A 176 15.60 -5.27 1.64
C VAL A 176 15.57 -4.72 3.05
N SER A 177 16.68 -4.84 3.79
CA SER A 177 16.81 -4.25 5.14
C SER A 177 16.71 -2.72 5.10
N TRP A 178 17.33 -2.08 4.12
CA TRP A 178 17.31 -0.63 3.96
C TRP A 178 15.96 -0.10 3.45
N ALA A 179 15.30 -0.82 2.54
CA ALA A 179 14.03 -0.42 1.90
C ALA A 179 12.83 -0.32 2.87
N GLY A 180 13.06 -0.35 4.16
CA GLY A 180 12.05 -0.24 5.21
C GLY A 180 11.52 1.16 5.46
N LEU A 181 11.18 1.90 4.41
CA LEU A 181 10.59 3.23 4.51
C LEU A 181 9.33 3.21 5.37
N ARG A 182 9.19 4.24 6.21
CA ARG A 182 7.99 4.45 7.02
C ARG A 182 7.12 5.47 6.34
N GLY A 183 5.84 5.12 6.20
CA GLY A 183 4.86 5.96 5.52
C GLY A 183 3.93 6.72 6.47
N ALA A 184 3.01 7.47 5.87
CA ALA A 184 1.99 8.24 6.57
C ALA A 184 1.11 7.38 7.50
N ALA A 185 0.88 6.10 7.17
CA ALA A 185 0.12 5.17 8.00
C ALA A 185 0.65 5.08 9.45
N SER A 186 1.98 5.10 9.64
CA SER A 186 2.58 5.08 10.97
C SER A 186 2.18 6.30 11.80
N ILE A 187 2.06 7.48 11.18
CA ILE A 187 1.67 8.72 11.86
C ILE A 187 0.17 8.71 12.15
N VAL A 188 -0.65 8.19 11.22
CA VAL A 188 -2.10 8.03 11.45
C VAL A 188 -2.35 7.12 12.66
N PHE A 189 -1.63 6.01 12.79
CA PHE A 189 -1.74 5.12 13.95
C PHE A 189 -1.23 5.78 15.23
N ALA A 190 -0.23 6.66 15.15
CA ALA A 190 0.20 7.46 16.29
C ALA A 190 -0.87 8.47 16.74
N ILE A 191 -1.63 9.07 15.80
CA ILE A 191 -2.78 9.91 16.13
C ILE A 191 -3.86 9.10 16.83
N MET A 192 -4.16 7.89 16.33
CA MET A 192 -5.12 6.99 17.00
C MET A 192 -4.69 6.69 18.45
N ALA A 193 -3.39 6.46 18.67
CA ALA A 193 -2.86 6.28 20.01
C ALA A 193 -2.98 7.55 20.85
N ALA A 194 -2.71 8.73 20.29
CA ALA A 194 -2.77 10.01 20.98
C ALA A 194 -4.22 10.41 21.39
N VAL A 195 -5.22 9.99 20.63
CA VAL A 195 -6.64 10.28 20.90
C VAL A 195 -7.28 9.24 21.80
N SER A 196 -6.62 8.10 22.03
CA SER A 196 -7.17 7.04 22.88
C SER A 196 -7.14 7.42 24.37
N ASP A 197 -8.11 6.92 25.13
CA ASP A 197 -8.19 7.12 26.58
C ASP A 197 -7.00 6.50 27.34
N SER A 198 -6.25 5.61 26.68
CA SER A 198 -5.07 4.93 27.21
C SER A 198 -3.77 5.74 27.00
N TYR A 199 -3.88 6.98 26.54
CA TYR A 199 -2.74 7.83 26.22
C TYR A 199 -1.84 8.08 27.42
N THR A 200 -0.55 7.89 27.25
CA THR A 200 0.48 8.25 28.23
C THR A 200 0.94 9.70 28.02
N LYS A 201 1.58 10.28 29.05
CA LYS A 201 2.09 11.68 29.01
C LYS A 201 3.15 11.94 27.94
N ASN A 202 3.60 10.90 27.22
CA ASN A 202 4.60 11.03 26.16
C ASN A 202 3.94 11.45 24.84
N ASP A 203 4.54 12.40 24.16
CA ASP A 203 4.07 12.90 22.87
C ASP A 203 4.40 11.91 21.73
N VAL A 204 3.61 10.84 21.66
CA VAL A 204 3.77 9.76 20.68
C VAL A 204 3.64 10.26 19.25
N PHE A 205 2.73 11.23 19.00
CA PHE A 205 2.51 11.79 17.68
C PHE A 205 3.78 12.44 17.12
N HIS A 206 4.37 13.40 17.85
CA HIS A 206 5.57 14.10 17.35
C HIS A 206 6.80 13.19 17.31
N ILE A 207 6.94 12.22 18.24
CA ILE A 207 8.02 11.23 18.18
C ILE A 207 7.91 10.43 16.87
N VAL A 208 6.74 9.87 16.57
CA VAL A 208 6.53 9.06 15.35
C VAL A 208 6.66 9.93 14.11
N PHE A 209 6.15 11.16 14.13
CA PHE A 209 6.30 12.12 13.03
C PHE A 209 7.80 12.36 12.71
N CYS A 210 8.63 12.66 13.73
CA CYS A 210 10.07 12.82 13.54
C CYS A 210 10.76 11.54 13.06
N VAL A 211 10.38 10.37 13.59
CA VAL A 211 10.91 9.07 13.12
C VAL A 211 10.59 8.84 11.64
N VAL A 212 9.38 9.13 11.20
CA VAL A 212 8.98 9.01 9.79
C VAL A 212 9.75 10.01 8.94
N LEU A 213 9.88 11.26 9.37
CA LEU A 213 10.65 12.29 8.68
C LEU A 213 12.11 11.87 8.47
N PHE A 214 12.78 11.39 9.53
CA PHE A 214 14.14 10.85 9.42
C PHE A 214 14.22 9.65 8.48
N SER A 215 13.24 8.74 8.54
CA SER A 215 13.19 7.59 7.65
C SER A 215 13.09 8.02 6.18
N ILE A 216 12.20 8.96 5.86
CA ILE A 216 12.04 9.45 4.48
C ILE A 216 13.32 10.14 4.00
N ILE A 217 13.89 11.03 4.81
CA ILE A 217 15.10 11.79 4.43
C ILE A 217 16.29 10.85 4.28
N LEU A 218 16.60 10.02 5.28
CA LEU A 218 17.78 9.17 5.28
C LEU A 218 17.63 7.95 4.37
N GLN A 219 16.57 7.16 4.59
CA GLN A 219 16.39 5.92 3.86
C GLN A 219 15.90 6.18 2.43
N GLY A 220 14.96 7.11 2.23
CA GLY A 220 14.43 7.44 0.92
C GLY A 220 15.48 7.99 -0.02
N SER A 221 16.31 8.94 0.43
CA SER A 221 17.37 9.54 -0.38
C SER A 221 18.49 8.57 -0.72
N LEU A 222 18.84 7.66 0.20
CA LEU A 222 19.94 6.72 0.01
C LEU A 222 19.53 5.43 -0.69
N LEU A 223 18.25 5.09 -0.73
CA LEU A 223 17.75 3.85 -1.31
C LEU A 223 18.13 3.67 -2.80
N PRO A 224 17.95 4.67 -3.68
CA PRO A 224 18.34 4.54 -5.09
C PRO A 224 19.86 4.30 -5.26
N VAL A 225 20.68 4.99 -4.46
CA VAL A 225 22.13 4.85 -4.48
C VAL A 225 22.56 3.46 -4.04
N LEU A 226 21.93 2.95 -2.96
CA LEU A 226 22.19 1.62 -2.44
C LEU A 226 21.77 0.53 -3.43
N ALA A 227 20.56 0.66 -4.01
CA ALA A 227 20.06 -0.28 -5.00
C ALA A 227 20.94 -0.35 -6.22
N LYS A 228 21.45 0.80 -6.72
CA LYS A 228 22.40 0.86 -7.82
C LYS A 228 23.75 0.21 -7.48
N LYS A 229 24.30 0.48 -6.29
CA LYS A 229 25.56 -0.13 -5.84
C LYS A 229 25.45 -1.65 -5.63
N CYS A 230 24.28 -2.13 -5.27
CA CYS A 230 24.02 -3.56 -5.10
C CYS A 230 23.64 -4.28 -6.40
N GLU A 231 23.60 -3.56 -7.54
CA GLU A 231 23.19 -4.11 -8.84
C GLU A 231 21.77 -4.73 -8.79
N MET A 232 20.87 -4.09 -8.04
CA MET A 232 19.49 -4.54 -7.84
C MET A 232 18.48 -3.69 -8.63
N ILE A 233 18.95 -2.88 -9.58
CA ILE A 233 18.12 -2.10 -10.50
C ILE A 233 18.10 -2.82 -11.83
N ASP A 234 16.94 -3.22 -12.29
CA ASP A 234 16.72 -3.68 -13.65
C ASP A 234 16.24 -2.47 -14.48
N GLU A 235 17.16 -1.94 -15.30
CA GLU A 235 16.89 -0.77 -16.16
C GLU A 235 15.88 -1.10 -17.28
N ASN A 236 15.66 -2.38 -17.57
CA ASN A 236 14.74 -2.85 -18.60
C ASN A 236 13.39 -3.30 -18.04
N ALA A 237 13.23 -3.29 -16.71
CA ALA A 237 11.95 -3.64 -16.10
C ALA A 237 10.94 -2.52 -16.34
N ASP A 238 9.90 -2.84 -17.08
CA ASP A 238 8.75 -1.95 -17.27
C ASP A 238 8.07 -1.70 -15.92
N VAL A 239 8.19 -0.48 -15.39
CA VAL A 239 7.75 -0.11 -14.03
C VAL A 239 6.23 -0.27 -13.84
N MET A 240 5.49 -0.45 -14.93
CA MET A 240 4.03 -0.60 -14.95
C MET A 240 3.53 -2.05 -14.95
N LYS A 241 4.41 -3.06 -14.84
CA LYS A 241 3.96 -4.45 -14.85
C LYS A 241 3.40 -4.86 -13.50
N THR A 242 2.09 -4.86 -13.39
CA THR A 242 1.37 -5.65 -12.38
C THR A 242 1.41 -7.13 -12.78
N PHE A 243 1.10 -8.04 -11.85
CA PHE A 243 1.13 -9.49 -12.07
C PHE A 243 0.31 -9.96 -13.30
N THR A 244 -0.59 -9.14 -13.81
CA THR A 244 -1.41 -9.39 -15.00
C THR A 244 -0.83 -8.85 -16.30
N ASP A 245 0.20 -8.01 -16.27
CA ASP A 245 0.81 -7.41 -17.47
C ASP A 245 1.80 -8.37 -18.18
N TYR A 246 1.94 -9.60 -17.68
CA TYR A 246 2.70 -10.66 -18.36
C TYR A 246 1.97 -11.27 -19.56
N THR A 247 0.71 -10.89 -19.80
CA THR A 247 -0.03 -11.32 -20.95
C THR A 247 0.04 -10.23 -22.03
N GLU A 248 0.84 -10.53 -23.06
CA GLU A 248 0.89 -9.86 -24.37
C GLU A 248 1.50 -8.45 -24.42
N ASN A 249 2.82 -8.42 -24.54
CA ASN A 249 3.48 -7.41 -25.36
C ASN A 249 3.06 -7.61 -26.82
N THR A 250 1.86 -7.26 -27.17
CA THR A 250 1.52 -7.03 -28.56
C THR A 250 2.18 -5.71 -28.94
N GLN A 251 3.44 -5.78 -29.38
CA GLN A 251 4.06 -4.65 -30.06
C GLN A 251 3.16 -4.33 -31.25
N ILE A 252 2.42 -3.22 -31.17
CA ILE A 252 1.76 -2.66 -32.32
C ILE A 252 2.89 -2.21 -33.26
N GLN A 253 3.27 -3.09 -34.19
CA GLN A 253 4.17 -2.73 -35.26
C GLN A 253 3.34 -2.03 -36.32
N PHE A 254 3.60 -0.75 -36.53
CA PHE A 254 3.11 -0.08 -37.71
C PHE A 254 3.88 -0.62 -38.93
N ILE A 255 3.26 -1.53 -39.66
CA ILE A 255 3.81 -2.04 -40.91
C ILE A 255 3.37 -1.06 -42.01
N GLN A 256 4.31 -0.30 -42.54
CA GLN A 256 4.10 0.44 -43.78
C GLN A 256 4.11 -0.56 -44.94
N LEU A 257 2.92 -0.90 -45.44
CA LEU A 257 2.79 -1.67 -46.64
C LEU A 257 2.84 -0.71 -47.84
N PRO A 258 3.87 -0.77 -48.70
CA PRO A 258 3.86 0.00 -49.95
C PRO A 258 2.75 -0.53 -50.84
N ILE A 259 1.73 0.28 -51.03
CA ILE A 259 0.61 -0.05 -51.91
C ILE A 259 1.04 0.28 -53.35
N GLY A 260 1.24 -0.76 -54.18
CA GLY A 260 1.55 -0.60 -55.59
C GLY A 260 0.35 -0.01 -56.33
N LYS A 261 0.61 0.63 -57.47
CA LYS A 261 -0.43 1.32 -58.28
C LYS A 261 -1.62 0.42 -58.77
N GLU A 262 -1.48 -0.87 -58.65
CA GLU A 262 -2.53 -1.86 -59.05
C GLU A 262 -3.35 -2.38 -57.84
N HIS A 263 -3.22 -1.76 -56.66
CA HIS A 263 -3.99 -2.23 -55.50
C HIS A 263 -5.49 -1.87 -55.65
N PRO A 264 -6.42 -2.80 -55.38
CA PRO A 264 -7.85 -2.61 -55.61
C PRO A 264 -8.52 -1.46 -54.85
N TYR A 265 -7.82 -0.92 -53.82
CA TYR A 265 -8.32 0.24 -53.05
C TYR A 265 -7.72 1.59 -53.52
N ILE A 266 -6.94 1.62 -54.60
CA ILE A 266 -6.46 2.87 -55.20
C ILE A 266 -7.50 3.29 -56.24
N GLY A 267 -8.34 4.28 -55.94
CA GLY A 267 -9.35 4.85 -56.83
C GLY A 267 -10.79 4.56 -56.44
N GLY A 268 -11.07 3.88 -55.33
CA GLY A 268 -12.40 3.79 -54.75
C GLY A 268 -12.73 5.06 -53.99
N GLU A 269 -13.63 5.91 -54.48
CA GLU A 269 -14.27 6.94 -53.68
C GLU A 269 -15.00 6.25 -52.54
N GLY A 270 -14.67 6.67 -51.30
CA GLY A 270 -15.23 6.09 -50.10
C GLY A 270 -16.74 6.23 -50.04
N ALA A 271 -17.42 5.09 -49.90
CA ALA A 271 -18.81 4.99 -49.49
C ALA A 271 -18.91 4.92 -47.98
#